data_be61f64ae8247e624e5f4031ce2a3cd9
#
_entry.id   be61f64ae8247e624e5f4031ce2a3cd9
#
_cell.length_a   1.000
_cell.length_b   1.000
_cell.length_c   1.000
_cell.angle_alpha   90.00
_cell.angle_beta   90.00
_cell.angle_gamma   90.00
#
_symmetry.space_group_name_H-M   'P 1'
#
loop_
_entity.id
_entity.type
_entity.pdbx_description
1 polymer ?
#
loop_
_entity_poly.entity_id
_entity_poly.type
_entity_poly.pdbx_seq_one_letter_code
_entity_poly.pdbx_strand_id
1 'polypeptide(L)'
;MDTWHQVHGPDGPLLERMRFARTLASRTRGLLGRRALSPGEGLAFREKSIHMFFMRMSLDIVFCDADLQVVRIVHDLSPWRMAGCRRARYVLEIGPGEAARLGLREGMTLRVDPAF
;
A
#
# COMPACT_ATOMS: atom_id res chain seq x y z
N MET A 1 -5.97 -12.49 11.97
CA MET A 1 -7.13 -11.65 11.63
C MET A 1 -6.66 -10.31 11.10
N ASP A 2 -7.27 -9.86 10.01
CA ASP A 2 -6.94 -8.55 9.44
C ASP A 2 -7.52 -7.43 10.30
N THR A 3 -6.84 -6.30 10.29
CA THR A 3 -7.24 -5.11 11.03
C THR A 3 -7.40 -3.93 10.09
N TRP A 4 -8.19 -2.95 10.50
CA TRP A 4 -8.49 -1.74 9.74
C TRP A 4 -7.81 -0.54 10.37
N HIS A 5 -7.25 0.31 9.54
CA HIS A 5 -6.41 1.42 9.98
C HIS A 5 -6.68 2.67 9.13
N GLN A 6 -6.38 3.82 9.72
CA GLN A 6 -6.30 5.08 8.98
C GLN A 6 -4.84 5.46 8.82
N VAL A 7 -4.50 6.00 7.66
CA VAL A 7 -3.14 6.45 7.37
C VAL A 7 -3.17 7.96 7.26
N HIS A 8 -2.28 8.62 8.00
CA HIS A 8 -2.13 10.06 8.05
C HIS A 8 -0.76 10.47 7.54
N GLY A 9 -0.71 11.59 6.83
CA GLY A 9 0.53 12.25 6.46
C GLY A 9 0.83 13.43 7.37
N PRO A 10 1.86 14.24 7.04
CA PRO A 10 2.22 15.41 7.84
C PRO A 10 1.09 16.44 7.96
N ASP A 11 0.23 16.53 6.96
CA ASP A 11 -0.80 17.54 6.88
C ASP A 11 -2.21 17.02 7.21
N GLY A 12 -2.34 15.75 7.60
CA GLY A 12 -3.63 15.20 8.00
C GLY A 12 -3.93 13.84 7.37
N PRO A 13 -5.21 13.43 7.43
CA PRO A 13 -5.62 12.11 6.93
C PRO A 13 -5.39 11.95 5.44
N LEU A 14 -4.94 10.75 5.03
CA LEU A 14 -4.72 10.40 3.63
C LEU A 14 -5.58 9.22 3.18
N LEU A 15 -5.58 8.13 3.96
CA LEU A 15 -6.29 6.92 3.62
C LEU A 15 -7.17 6.50 4.80
N GLU A 16 -8.46 6.36 4.55
CA GLU A 16 -9.42 6.08 5.61
C GLU A 16 -9.59 4.60 5.89
N ARG A 17 -9.36 3.76 4.89
CA ARG A 17 -9.69 2.35 4.93
C ARG A 17 -8.52 1.51 4.46
N MET A 18 -7.48 1.49 5.27
CA MET A 18 -6.33 0.64 5.03
C MET A 18 -6.50 -0.67 5.79
N ARG A 19 -6.59 -1.78 5.07
CA ARG A 19 -6.63 -3.11 5.68
C ARG A 19 -5.21 -3.64 5.81
N PHE A 20 -4.86 -4.10 7.01
CA PHE A 20 -3.57 -4.74 7.22
C PHE A 20 -3.75 -6.26 7.13
N ALA A 21 -3.14 -6.87 6.12
CA ALA A 21 -3.20 -8.30 5.89
C ALA A 21 -2.07 -9.00 6.64
N ARG A 22 -2.42 -9.90 7.55
CA ARG A 22 -1.44 -10.57 8.41
C ARG A 22 -0.95 -11.89 7.84
N THR A 23 -1.65 -12.45 6.85
CA THR A 23 -1.29 -13.72 6.23
C THR A 23 -1.23 -13.60 4.72
N LEU A 24 -0.50 -14.50 4.08
CA LEU A 24 -0.45 -14.56 2.63
C LEU A 24 -1.83 -14.81 2.04
N ALA A 25 -2.64 -15.66 2.68
CA ALA A 25 -3.99 -15.94 2.22
C ALA A 25 -4.88 -14.70 2.25
N SER A 26 -4.80 -13.88 3.30
CA SER A 26 -5.61 -12.67 3.39
C SER A 26 -5.16 -11.61 2.39
N ARG A 27 -3.84 -11.52 2.10
CA ARG A 27 -3.32 -10.66 1.02
C ARG A 27 -3.93 -11.06 -0.32
N THR A 28 -3.87 -12.34 -0.63
CA THR A 28 -4.36 -12.87 -1.90
C THR A 28 -5.85 -12.60 -2.06
N ARG A 29 -6.64 -12.86 -1.04
CA ARG A 29 -8.08 -12.60 -1.08
C ARG A 29 -8.43 -11.12 -1.15
N GLY A 30 -7.54 -10.25 -0.65
CA GLY A 30 -7.83 -8.85 -0.53
C GLY A 30 -8.08 -8.13 -1.83
N LEU A 31 -7.26 -8.40 -2.83
CA LEU A 31 -7.30 -7.67 -4.09
C LEU A 31 -7.43 -8.56 -5.31
N LEU A 32 -7.13 -9.84 -5.19
CA LEU A 32 -7.17 -10.76 -6.34
C LEU A 32 -8.59 -10.84 -6.91
N GLY A 33 -8.69 -10.66 -8.21
CA GLY A 33 -9.98 -10.68 -8.91
C GLY A 33 -10.72 -9.35 -8.90
N ARG A 34 -10.33 -8.39 -8.07
CA ARG A 34 -10.90 -7.03 -8.10
C ARG A 34 -10.35 -6.25 -9.29
N ARG A 35 -11.17 -5.34 -9.80
CA ARG A 35 -10.82 -4.50 -10.95
C ARG A 35 -10.55 -3.05 -10.59
N ALA A 36 -10.82 -2.67 -9.35
CA ALA A 36 -10.58 -1.31 -8.87
C ALA A 36 -10.54 -1.27 -7.35
N LEU A 37 -9.82 -0.29 -6.82
CA LEU A 37 -9.87 0.14 -5.42
C LEU A 37 -10.53 1.50 -5.36
N SER A 38 -11.36 1.71 -4.34
CA SER A 38 -11.99 3.00 -4.11
C SER A 38 -10.97 4.00 -3.58
N PRO A 39 -11.17 5.31 -3.81
CA PRO A 39 -10.33 6.32 -3.17
C PRO A 39 -10.32 6.15 -1.65
N GLY A 40 -9.13 6.29 -1.05
CA GLY A 40 -8.96 6.11 0.39
C GLY A 40 -8.89 4.67 0.87
N GLU A 41 -9.02 3.70 -0.02
CA GLU A 41 -8.93 2.28 0.27
C GLU A 41 -7.56 1.73 -0.10
N GLY A 42 -7.06 0.78 0.69
CA GLY A 42 -5.81 0.11 0.37
C GLY A 42 -5.57 -1.14 1.18
N LEU A 43 -4.47 -1.79 0.88
CA LEU A 43 -4.02 -3.00 1.56
C LEU A 43 -2.57 -2.80 1.98
N ALA A 44 -2.26 -3.11 3.24
CA ALA A 44 -0.90 -3.03 3.76
C ALA A 44 -0.46 -4.39 4.31
N PHE A 45 0.82 -4.65 4.24
CA PHE A 45 1.42 -5.87 4.79
C PHE A 45 2.92 -5.68 4.97
N ARG A 46 3.55 -6.61 5.71
CA ARG A 46 5.00 -6.60 5.93
C ARG A 46 5.69 -7.38 4.84
N GLU A 47 6.38 -6.68 3.95
CA GLU A 47 7.18 -7.28 2.89
C GLU A 47 8.17 -6.26 2.34
N LYS A 48 9.15 -6.77 1.58
CA LYS A 48 10.12 -5.95 0.86
C LYS A 48 9.91 -5.99 -0.65
N SER A 49 9.03 -6.86 -1.11
CA SER A 49 8.74 -6.99 -2.53
C SER A 49 7.32 -7.47 -2.73
N ILE A 50 6.80 -7.19 -3.90
CA ILE A 50 5.45 -7.63 -4.31
C ILE A 50 5.47 -8.07 -5.75
N HIS A 51 4.49 -8.88 -6.11
CA HIS A 51 4.21 -9.20 -7.49
C HIS A 51 2.74 -8.93 -7.78
N MET A 52 2.46 -8.64 -9.04
CA MET A 52 1.12 -8.35 -9.54
C MET A 52 0.56 -9.52 -10.36
N PHE A 53 1.00 -10.76 -10.03
CA PHE A 53 0.56 -11.95 -10.72
C PHE A 53 -0.94 -12.16 -10.50
N PHE A 54 -1.67 -12.46 -11.57
CA PHE A 54 -3.11 -12.69 -11.57
C PHE A 54 -3.95 -11.46 -11.20
N MET A 55 -3.34 -10.29 -11.10
CA MET A 55 -4.09 -9.06 -10.84
C MET A 55 -4.83 -8.61 -12.08
N ARG A 56 -5.96 -7.93 -11.87
CA ARG A 56 -6.80 -7.37 -12.94
C ARG A 56 -6.77 -5.85 -13.00
N MET A 57 -5.97 -5.23 -12.16
CA MET A 57 -5.83 -3.78 -12.10
C MET A 57 -4.38 -3.44 -11.82
N SER A 58 -3.98 -2.23 -12.24
CA SER A 58 -2.71 -1.65 -11.81
C SER A 58 -2.85 -1.08 -10.41
N LEU A 59 -1.73 -0.93 -9.71
CA LEU A 59 -1.70 -0.35 -8.36
C LEU A 59 -0.54 0.62 -8.24
N ASP A 60 -0.71 1.62 -7.38
CA ASP A 60 0.40 2.36 -6.83
C ASP A 60 0.94 1.58 -5.62
N ILE A 61 2.25 1.41 -5.57
CA ILE A 61 2.91 0.66 -4.51
C ILE A 61 3.77 1.62 -3.70
N VAL A 62 3.49 1.70 -2.40
CA VAL A 62 4.23 2.57 -1.48
C VAL A 62 5.02 1.69 -0.53
N PHE A 63 6.34 1.77 -0.63
CA PHE A 63 7.24 1.05 0.27
C PHE A 63 7.63 1.96 1.41
N CYS A 64 7.46 1.47 2.64
CA CYS A 64 7.83 2.19 3.85
C CYS A 64 8.81 1.38 4.69
N ASP A 65 9.70 2.07 5.39
CA ASP A 65 10.58 1.43 6.35
C ASP A 65 9.86 1.13 7.67
N ALA A 66 10.62 0.67 8.68
CA ALA A 66 10.05 0.31 9.98
C ALA A 66 9.43 1.51 10.72
N ASP A 67 9.87 2.73 10.40
CA ASP A 67 9.34 3.95 10.99
C ASP A 67 8.23 4.58 10.15
N LEU A 68 7.76 3.87 9.14
CA LEU A 68 6.74 4.32 8.21
C LEU A 68 7.17 5.53 7.37
N GLN A 69 8.47 5.71 7.20
CA GLN A 69 8.96 6.67 6.22
C GLN A 69 8.85 6.06 4.83
N VAL A 70 8.29 6.80 3.90
CA VAL A 70 8.18 6.38 2.51
C VAL A 70 9.58 6.34 1.89
N VAL A 71 10.00 5.16 1.45
CA VAL A 71 11.35 4.95 0.90
C VAL A 71 11.34 4.70 -0.61
N ARG A 72 10.19 4.32 -1.17
CA ARG A 72 10.02 4.17 -2.62
C ARG A 72 8.55 4.19 -2.98
N ILE A 73 8.21 4.82 -4.09
CA ILE A 73 6.87 4.76 -4.68
C ILE A 73 7.02 4.25 -6.11
N VAL A 74 6.23 3.22 -6.45
CA VAL A 74 6.11 2.74 -7.82
C VAL A 74 4.71 3.07 -8.29
N HIS A 75 4.60 3.98 -9.26
CA HIS A 75 3.33 4.44 -9.77
C HIS A 75 2.82 3.47 -10.85
N ASP A 76 1.55 3.16 -10.78
CA ASP A 76 0.83 2.44 -11.83
C ASP A 76 1.54 1.13 -12.22
N LEU A 77 1.84 0.30 -11.23
CA LEU A 77 2.46 -1.00 -11.50
C LEU A 77 1.44 -1.92 -12.13
N SER A 78 1.73 -2.34 -13.36
CA SER A 78 0.82 -3.14 -14.18
C SER A 78 0.69 -4.58 -13.68
N PRO A 79 -0.43 -5.26 -13.99
CA PRO A 79 -0.54 -6.69 -13.75
C PRO A 79 0.65 -7.47 -14.31
N TRP A 80 1.02 -8.55 -13.60
CA TRP A 80 2.14 -9.43 -13.93
C TRP A 80 3.54 -8.84 -13.73
N ARG A 81 3.64 -7.60 -13.27
CA ARG A 81 4.91 -6.97 -12.94
C ARG A 81 5.30 -7.21 -11.49
N MET A 82 6.52 -6.88 -11.15
CA MET A 82 7.09 -7.02 -9.81
C MET A 82 7.79 -5.72 -9.42
N ALA A 83 7.90 -5.48 -8.12
CA ALA A 83 8.67 -4.39 -7.57
C ALA A 83 9.16 -4.76 -6.18
N GLY A 84 10.28 -4.15 -5.77
CA GLY A 84 10.85 -4.38 -4.46
C GLY A 84 11.66 -3.19 -3.97
N CYS A 85 11.97 -3.21 -2.67
CA CYS A 85 12.80 -2.20 -2.04
C CYS A 85 13.48 -2.81 -0.82
N ARG A 86 14.82 -2.83 -0.79
CA ARG A 86 15.57 -3.44 0.31
C ARG A 86 15.33 -2.77 1.66
N ARG A 87 15.07 -1.47 1.64
CA ARG A 87 14.83 -0.66 2.85
C ARG A 87 13.41 -0.80 3.38
N ALA A 88 12.52 -1.45 2.62
CA ALA A 88 11.14 -1.57 3.01
C ALA A 88 10.95 -2.55 4.17
N ARG A 89 9.98 -2.24 5.01
CA ARG A 89 9.41 -3.12 6.02
C ARG A 89 7.93 -3.36 5.74
N TYR A 90 7.27 -2.34 5.21
CA TYR A 90 5.85 -2.38 4.88
C TYR A 90 5.64 -2.01 3.43
N VAL A 91 4.60 -2.61 2.86
CA VAL A 91 4.11 -2.29 1.52
C VAL A 91 2.66 -1.84 1.67
N LEU A 92 2.33 -0.71 1.05
CA LEU A 92 0.97 -0.23 0.94
C LEU A 92 0.57 -0.28 -0.53
N GLU A 93 -0.52 -0.98 -0.83
CA GLU A 93 -1.08 -1.08 -2.17
C GLU A 93 -2.33 -0.23 -2.24
N ILE A 94 -2.34 0.74 -3.13
CA ILE A 94 -3.45 1.68 -3.31
C ILE A 94 -3.78 1.79 -4.80
N GLY A 95 -4.91 2.40 -5.12
CA GLY A 95 -5.34 2.53 -6.51
C GLY A 95 -4.36 3.33 -7.36
N PRO A 96 -4.33 3.09 -8.68
CA PRO A 96 -3.45 3.83 -9.57
C PRO A 96 -3.80 5.32 -9.56
N GLY A 97 -2.77 6.16 -9.43
CA GLY A 97 -2.94 7.61 -9.34
C GLY A 97 -3.18 8.12 -7.92
N GLU A 98 -3.47 7.25 -6.97
CA GLU A 98 -3.73 7.66 -5.58
C GLU A 98 -2.51 8.30 -4.93
N ALA A 99 -1.31 7.78 -5.18
CA ALA A 99 -0.11 8.35 -4.58
C ALA A 99 0.06 9.82 -4.97
N ALA A 100 -0.15 10.14 -6.24
CA ALA A 100 -0.07 11.53 -6.71
C ALA A 100 -1.23 12.37 -6.14
N ARG A 101 -2.44 11.85 -6.15
CA ARG A 101 -3.60 12.56 -5.62
C ARG A 101 -3.43 12.92 -4.15
N LEU A 102 -2.84 12.02 -3.36
CA LEU A 102 -2.62 12.22 -1.94
C LEU A 102 -1.34 12.99 -1.63
N GLY A 103 -0.54 13.32 -2.62
CA GLY A 103 0.73 14.01 -2.42
C GLY A 103 1.79 13.17 -1.74
N LEU A 104 1.72 11.85 -1.87
CA LEU A 104 2.74 10.96 -1.29
C LEU A 104 4.06 11.13 -2.02
N ARG A 105 5.15 11.14 -1.27
CA ARG A 105 6.51 11.27 -1.82
C ARG A 105 7.52 10.60 -0.92
N GLU A 106 8.64 10.22 -1.49
CA GLU A 106 9.75 9.67 -0.74
C GLU A 106 10.25 10.65 0.32
N GLY A 107 10.59 10.12 1.49
CA GLY A 107 11.03 10.91 2.64
C GLY A 107 9.91 11.31 3.59
N MET A 108 8.66 11.25 3.14
CA MET A 108 7.50 11.55 3.97
C MET A 108 7.35 10.46 5.03
N THR A 109 7.03 10.86 6.27
CA THR A 109 6.72 9.91 7.33
C THR A 109 5.21 9.83 7.52
N LEU A 110 4.70 8.61 7.52
CA LEU A 110 3.28 8.33 7.71
C LEU A 110 3.02 7.96 9.17
N ARG A 111 1.78 8.20 9.60
CA ARG A 111 1.29 7.74 10.89
C ARG A 111 0.07 6.86 10.65
N VAL A 112 0.04 5.71 11.30
CA VAL A 112 -1.04 4.74 11.14
C VAL A 112 -1.77 4.58 12.47
N ASP A 113 -3.10 4.67 12.44
CA ASP A 113 -3.92 4.67 13.63
C ASP A 113 -5.12 3.74 13.45
N PRO A 114 -5.27 2.71 14.32
CA PRO A 114 -4.24 2.21 15.25
C PRO A 114 -3.01 1.70 14.50
N ALA A 115 -1.89 1.59 15.19
CA ALA A 115 -0.65 1.10 14.57
C ALA A 115 -0.82 -0.32 14.03
N PHE A 116 -0.06 -0.60 12.98
CA PHE A 116 -0.05 -1.94 12.38
C PHE A 116 0.34 -3.04 13.39
#